data_bd22b602a6ca5f20a8dfa372881f825b
#
_entry.id   bd22b602a6ca5f20a8dfa372881f825b
#
_cell.length_a   1.000
_cell.length_b   1.000
_cell.length_c   1.000
_cell.angle_alpha   90.00
_cell.angle_beta   90.00
_cell.angle_gamma   90.00
#
_symmetry.space_group_name_H-M   'P 1'
#
loop_
_entity.id
_entity.type
_entity.pdbx_description
1 polymer ?
#
loop_
_entity_poly.entity_id
_entity_poly.type
_entity_poly.pdbx_seq_one_letter_code
_entity_poly.pdbx_strand_id
1 'polypeptide(L)'
;RSAVFAPLQNLGLVIVDEEHDASYKQESSPRYHGRDLAVLRAHLENCAVLLGSATPSLESIHNALIGKYSLVKLTERADGQKLPLIRILDMKTEGKNKSGPNVISERLRMSIDRRLDKGEQVILLLNRRGFARSIQCPDCGHVVTCLHCSLPLTYHRTEDRLMCHLCGFKALPPRSCPECRSANILLQGYGTQKVEEILRRTFPAARITRVDADVARRKNAVRTILNQFRAHKIDILLGTQMIAKGLDFPNVTLVGVLNADLGLHIPDPRAGERTFQLLTQVAGRAGRGDLSGEVIIQTFTPQSPSLQYARHHDTDGFAAQELEMRRTFDLPPFTHIAVLTIRSQHESMAEFATQTLAARLRG
;
A
#
# COMPACT_ATOMS: atom_id res chain seq x y z
N ARG A 1 7.97 17.47 3.21
CA ARG A 1 7.36 17.79 4.53
C ARG A 1 7.90 19.09 5.12
N SER A 2 9.23 19.14 5.35
CA SER A 2 9.89 20.26 6.05
C SER A 2 9.83 21.60 5.30
N ALA A 3 9.57 21.59 4.00
CA ALA A 3 9.40 22.83 3.21
C ALA A 3 8.27 23.74 3.75
N VAL A 4 7.28 23.16 4.47
CA VAL A 4 6.21 23.94 5.09
C VAL A 4 6.71 24.94 6.12
N PHE A 5 7.92 24.78 6.65
CA PHE A 5 8.56 25.67 7.61
C PHE A 5 9.57 26.66 6.98
N ALA A 6 9.71 26.65 5.63
CA ALA A 6 10.64 27.57 4.97
C ALA A 6 10.24 29.03 5.23
N PRO A 7 11.17 29.92 5.63
CA PRO A 7 10.87 31.31 5.95
C PRO A 7 10.76 32.14 4.67
N LEU A 8 9.64 31.98 3.97
CA LEU A 8 9.34 32.73 2.74
C LEU A 8 8.51 33.96 3.09
N GLN A 9 8.91 35.12 2.55
CA GLN A 9 8.14 36.36 2.64
C GLN A 9 7.11 36.42 1.48
N ASN A 10 5.93 36.98 1.75
CA ASN A 10 4.87 37.18 0.76
C ASN A 10 4.47 35.88 0.03
N LEU A 11 4.19 34.82 0.80
CA LEU A 11 3.76 33.55 0.27
C LEU A 11 2.42 33.70 -0.47
N GLY A 12 2.39 33.44 -1.78
CA GLY A 12 1.19 33.60 -2.60
C GLY A 12 0.47 32.27 -2.88
N LEU A 13 1.18 31.14 -2.85
CA LEU A 13 0.63 29.83 -3.16
C LEU A 13 1.41 28.73 -2.48
N VAL A 14 0.70 27.73 -1.95
CA VAL A 14 1.27 26.46 -1.46
C VAL A 14 0.74 25.31 -2.31
N ILE A 15 1.63 24.51 -2.88
CA ILE A 15 1.26 23.31 -3.65
C ILE A 15 1.70 22.06 -2.89
N VAL A 16 0.77 21.13 -2.69
CA VAL A 16 1.01 19.81 -2.08
C VAL A 16 0.67 18.78 -3.13
N ASP A 17 1.71 18.27 -3.80
CA ASP A 17 1.58 17.20 -4.78
C ASP A 17 1.48 15.84 -4.09
N GLU A 18 0.71 14.91 -4.69
CA GLU A 18 0.40 13.59 -4.11
C GLU A 18 -0.04 13.70 -2.64
N GLU A 19 -1.04 14.58 -2.36
CA GLU A 19 -1.46 14.99 -1.02
C GLU A 19 -1.86 13.81 -0.11
N HIS A 20 -2.26 12.69 -0.71
CA HIS A 20 -2.62 11.43 -0.04
C HIS A 20 -1.41 10.67 0.51
N ASP A 21 -0.18 11.05 0.13
CA ASP A 21 1.01 10.27 0.47
C ASP A 21 1.26 10.24 1.99
N ALA A 22 1.33 9.02 2.54
CA ALA A 22 1.60 8.78 3.96
C ALA A 22 2.94 9.40 4.43
N SER A 23 3.87 9.74 3.52
CA SER A 23 5.13 10.39 3.88
C SER A 23 4.96 11.82 4.40
N TYR A 24 3.81 12.46 4.18
CA TYR A 24 3.51 13.76 4.79
C TYR A 24 3.35 13.68 6.31
N LYS A 25 2.99 12.52 6.86
CA LYS A 25 2.94 12.31 8.30
C LYS A 25 4.36 12.11 8.86
N GLN A 26 4.75 12.97 9.80
CA GLN A 26 5.98 12.81 10.57
C GLN A 26 5.72 11.99 11.83
N GLU A 27 6.38 10.86 11.95
CA GLU A 27 6.23 9.95 13.10
C GLU A 27 7.20 10.27 14.25
N SER A 28 8.34 10.91 13.94
CA SER A 28 9.31 11.39 14.93
C SER A 28 8.92 12.76 15.48
N SER A 29 9.42 13.11 16.66
CA SER A 29 9.20 14.43 17.27
C SER A 29 9.93 15.54 16.47
N PRO A 30 9.27 16.70 16.27
CA PRO A 30 7.86 17.01 16.49
C PRO A 30 6.95 16.26 15.51
N ARG A 31 5.85 15.68 16.00
CA ARG A 31 4.87 14.97 15.16
C ARG A 31 3.92 15.96 14.50
N TYR A 32 3.81 15.90 13.18
CA TYR A 32 2.89 16.72 12.39
C TYR A 32 2.51 16.03 11.08
N HIS A 33 1.47 16.53 10.44
CA HIS A 33 1.12 16.15 9.08
C HIS A 33 1.41 17.30 8.13
N GLY A 34 2.33 17.14 7.18
CA GLY A 34 2.81 18.21 6.31
C GLY A 34 1.73 18.84 5.43
N ARG A 35 0.77 18.04 4.94
CA ARG A 35 -0.41 18.52 4.19
C ARG A 35 -1.26 19.45 5.06
N ASP A 36 -1.62 19.00 6.27
CA ASP A 36 -2.51 19.73 7.14
C ASP A 36 -1.86 21.04 7.63
N LEU A 37 -0.53 20.99 7.90
CA LEU A 37 0.23 22.22 8.19
C LEU A 37 0.35 23.14 6.97
N ALA A 38 0.41 22.62 5.75
CA ALA A 38 0.39 23.44 4.55
C ALA A 38 -0.93 24.21 4.40
N VAL A 39 -2.06 23.55 4.66
CA VAL A 39 -3.39 24.18 4.68
C VAL A 39 -3.47 25.25 5.78
N LEU A 40 -3.02 24.92 7.00
CA LEU A 40 -3.01 25.88 8.12
C LEU A 40 -2.12 27.08 7.80
N ARG A 41 -0.91 26.86 7.27
CA ARG A 41 -0.01 27.93 6.89
C ARG A 41 -0.62 28.85 5.83
N ALA A 42 -1.20 28.26 4.77
CA ALA A 42 -1.86 29.04 3.73
C ALA A 42 -2.99 29.92 4.29
N HIS A 43 -3.75 29.38 5.24
CA HIS A 43 -4.79 30.17 5.94
C HIS A 43 -4.19 31.31 6.75
N LEU A 44 -3.11 31.09 7.52
CA LEU A 44 -2.46 32.14 8.34
C LEU A 44 -1.78 33.21 7.47
N GLU A 45 -1.22 32.83 6.34
CA GLU A 45 -0.54 33.75 5.39
C GLU A 45 -1.52 34.35 4.38
N ASN A 46 -2.83 34.02 4.49
CA ASN A 46 -3.88 34.45 3.57
C ASN A 46 -3.54 34.20 2.09
N CYS A 47 -3.01 33.03 1.78
CA CYS A 47 -2.66 32.61 0.42
C CYS A 47 -3.41 31.34 -0.01
N ALA A 48 -3.42 31.05 -1.31
CA ALA A 48 -4.04 29.86 -1.85
C ALA A 48 -3.26 28.60 -1.50
N VAL A 49 -3.97 27.46 -1.35
CA VAL A 49 -3.37 26.11 -1.26
C VAL A 49 -3.98 25.20 -2.30
N LEU A 50 -3.14 24.48 -3.03
CA LEU A 50 -3.54 23.49 -4.02
C LEU A 50 -3.10 22.10 -3.54
N LEU A 51 -4.06 21.21 -3.34
CA LEU A 51 -3.82 19.80 -3.01
C LEU A 51 -4.03 18.97 -4.29
N GLY A 52 -2.95 18.42 -4.84
CA GLY A 52 -2.97 17.64 -6.07
C GLY A 52 -2.88 16.15 -5.80
N SER A 53 -3.72 15.34 -6.45
CA SER A 53 -3.64 13.89 -6.42
C SER A 53 -4.53 13.25 -7.50
N ALA A 54 -4.08 12.12 -8.06
CA ALA A 54 -4.92 11.25 -8.88
C ALA A 54 -5.85 10.37 -8.02
N THR A 55 -5.49 10.15 -6.76
CA THR A 55 -6.22 9.37 -5.77
C THR A 55 -6.26 10.11 -4.44
N PRO A 56 -7.05 11.19 -4.34
CA PRO A 56 -7.09 12.04 -3.15
C PRO A 56 -7.40 11.25 -1.88
N SER A 57 -6.90 11.72 -0.75
CA SER A 57 -7.26 11.14 0.54
C SER A 57 -8.75 11.31 0.84
N LEU A 58 -9.34 10.38 1.56
CA LEU A 58 -10.75 10.45 1.91
C LEU A 58 -11.08 11.66 2.80
N GLU A 59 -10.12 12.14 3.57
CA GLU A 59 -10.26 13.40 4.32
C GLU A 59 -10.40 14.62 3.38
N SER A 60 -9.59 14.66 2.30
CA SER A 60 -9.69 15.75 1.32
C SER A 60 -10.97 15.67 0.51
N ILE A 61 -11.40 14.48 0.10
CA ILE A 61 -12.67 14.25 -0.59
C ILE A 61 -13.84 14.65 0.32
N HIS A 62 -13.84 14.22 1.58
CA HIS A 62 -14.87 14.58 2.54
C HIS A 62 -14.93 16.10 2.76
N ASN A 63 -13.79 16.78 2.90
CA ASN A 63 -13.73 18.23 3.03
C ASN A 63 -14.30 18.94 1.78
N ALA A 64 -14.10 18.38 0.60
CA ALA A 64 -14.72 18.91 -0.62
C ALA A 64 -16.24 18.68 -0.65
N LEU A 65 -16.72 17.50 -0.24
CA LEU A 65 -18.15 17.18 -0.19
C LEU A 65 -18.94 18.07 0.78
N ILE A 66 -18.33 18.45 1.91
CA ILE A 66 -18.97 19.38 2.88
C ILE A 66 -18.71 20.86 2.55
N GLY A 67 -18.13 21.17 1.40
CA GLY A 67 -17.90 22.55 0.94
C GLY A 67 -16.75 23.29 1.62
N LYS A 68 -15.90 22.60 2.41
CA LYS A 68 -14.71 23.19 3.03
C LYS A 68 -13.58 23.39 2.03
N TYR A 69 -13.49 22.55 1.01
CA TYR A 69 -12.55 22.67 -0.10
C TYR A 69 -13.30 22.79 -1.41
N SER A 70 -12.72 23.51 -2.38
CA SER A 70 -13.20 23.51 -3.77
C SER A 70 -12.57 22.36 -4.53
N LEU A 71 -13.39 21.51 -5.15
CA LEU A 71 -12.92 20.37 -5.97
C LEU A 71 -12.81 20.77 -7.44
N VAL A 72 -11.62 20.61 -8.00
CA VAL A 72 -11.36 20.74 -9.44
C VAL A 72 -10.96 19.37 -9.99
N LYS A 73 -11.69 18.86 -10.97
CA LYS A 73 -11.39 17.59 -11.65
C LYS A 73 -10.75 17.84 -13.01
N LEU A 74 -9.58 17.25 -13.22
CA LEU A 74 -8.95 17.16 -14.55
C LEU A 74 -9.42 15.84 -15.17
N THR A 75 -10.31 15.91 -16.15
CA THR A 75 -10.94 14.74 -16.77
C THR A 75 -10.13 14.18 -17.94
N GLU A 76 -9.26 14.98 -18.53
CA GLU A 76 -8.43 14.59 -19.66
C GLU A 76 -6.99 14.32 -19.24
N ARG A 77 -6.41 13.28 -19.79
CA ARG A 77 -4.99 12.99 -19.60
C ARG A 77 -4.15 13.87 -20.55
N ALA A 78 -3.06 14.41 -20.03
CA ALA A 78 -2.16 15.26 -20.81
C ALA A 78 -1.52 14.53 -22.01
N ASP A 79 -1.38 13.21 -21.93
CA ASP A 79 -0.79 12.35 -22.98
C ASP A 79 -1.81 11.71 -23.91
N GLY A 80 -3.11 11.87 -23.67
CA GLY A 80 -4.19 11.26 -24.44
C GLY A 80 -4.21 9.72 -24.46
N GLN A 81 -3.34 9.06 -23.68
CA GLN A 81 -3.20 7.61 -23.71
C GLN A 81 -4.29 6.89 -22.90
N LYS A 82 -4.62 5.67 -23.35
CA LYS A 82 -5.57 4.81 -22.64
C LYS A 82 -4.98 4.28 -21.34
N LEU A 83 -5.84 4.12 -20.33
CA LEU A 83 -5.47 3.48 -19.09
C LEU A 83 -5.10 2.01 -19.34
N PRO A 84 -4.11 1.44 -18.62
CA PRO A 84 -3.71 0.05 -18.80
C PRO A 84 -4.82 -0.90 -18.38
N LEU A 85 -4.85 -2.08 -19.01
CA LEU A 85 -5.76 -3.15 -18.61
C LEU A 85 -5.30 -3.76 -17.29
N ILE A 86 -6.16 -3.75 -16.28
CA ILE A 86 -5.90 -4.39 -14.99
C ILE A 86 -6.61 -5.75 -14.94
N ARG A 87 -5.84 -6.82 -14.69
CA ARG A 87 -6.33 -8.18 -14.48
C ARG A 87 -6.10 -8.60 -13.03
N ILE A 88 -7.17 -9.06 -12.37
CA ILE A 88 -7.09 -9.64 -11.02
C ILE A 88 -7.05 -11.15 -11.15
N LEU A 89 -6.02 -11.79 -10.56
CA LEU A 89 -5.86 -13.24 -10.52
C LEU A 89 -6.17 -13.75 -9.11
N ASP A 90 -7.12 -14.68 -9.03
CA ASP A 90 -7.45 -15.38 -7.78
C ASP A 90 -6.45 -16.51 -7.52
N MET A 91 -5.55 -16.29 -6.56
CA MET A 91 -4.51 -17.24 -6.21
C MET A 91 -5.03 -18.55 -5.60
N LYS A 92 -6.28 -18.59 -5.15
CA LYS A 92 -6.94 -19.82 -4.70
C LYS A 92 -7.18 -20.79 -5.85
N THR A 93 -7.41 -20.29 -7.05
CA THR A 93 -7.62 -21.09 -8.25
C THR A 93 -6.31 -21.42 -8.97
N GLU A 94 -5.36 -20.48 -8.98
CA GLU A 94 -4.05 -20.63 -9.62
C GLU A 94 -3.12 -21.62 -8.88
N GLY A 95 -3.37 -21.89 -7.58
CA GLY A 95 -2.53 -22.71 -6.71
C GLY A 95 -2.89 -24.20 -6.64
N LYS A 96 -4.06 -24.61 -7.14
CA LYS A 96 -4.61 -25.96 -6.92
C LYS A 96 -3.77 -27.14 -7.44
N ASN A 97 -2.79 -26.90 -8.30
CA ASN A 97 -2.02 -27.94 -8.97
C ASN A 97 -0.52 -27.94 -8.65
N LYS A 98 -0.05 -27.17 -7.65
CA LYS A 98 1.38 -27.04 -7.35
C LYS A 98 1.69 -27.34 -5.89
N SER A 99 2.61 -28.27 -5.66
CA SER A 99 3.27 -28.48 -4.36
C SER A 99 4.30 -27.38 -4.14
N GLY A 100 4.05 -26.47 -3.20
CA GLY A 100 4.99 -25.43 -2.78
C GLY A 100 4.42 -23.99 -2.85
N PRO A 101 5.18 -23.01 -2.33
CA PRO A 101 4.73 -21.64 -2.26
C PRO A 101 4.61 -21.01 -3.65
N ASN A 102 3.40 -20.73 -4.07
CA ASN A 102 3.11 -20.14 -5.36
C ASN A 102 3.23 -18.59 -5.27
N VAL A 103 4.45 -18.07 -5.41
CA VAL A 103 4.73 -16.62 -5.38
C VAL A 103 4.32 -15.96 -6.70
N ILE A 104 4.42 -16.71 -7.81
CA ILE A 104 4.15 -16.23 -9.16
C ILE A 104 3.17 -17.21 -9.80
N SER A 105 1.98 -16.74 -10.16
CA SER A 105 0.99 -17.52 -10.91
C SER A 105 1.51 -17.88 -12.29
N GLU A 106 1.00 -18.96 -12.86
CA GLU A 106 1.39 -19.38 -14.21
C GLU A 106 1.08 -18.30 -15.25
N ARG A 107 -0.06 -17.62 -15.10
CA ARG A 107 -0.45 -16.52 -15.99
C ARG A 107 0.51 -15.33 -15.92
N LEU A 108 0.93 -14.94 -14.70
CA LEU A 108 1.92 -13.88 -14.55
C LEU A 108 3.28 -14.30 -15.12
N ARG A 109 3.71 -15.55 -14.89
CA ARG A 109 4.94 -16.12 -15.45
C ARG A 109 4.93 -16.04 -16.98
N MET A 110 3.88 -16.55 -17.63
CA MET A 110 3.74 -16.49 -19.10
C MET A 110 3.71 -15.05 -19.64
N SER A 111 3.10 -14.12 -18.89
CA SER A 111 3.08 -12.71 -19.29
C SER A 111 4.45 -12.06 -19.17
N ILE A 112 5.27 -12.44 -18.18
CA ILE A 112 6.65 -12.00 -18.04
C ILE A 112 7.49 -12.57 -19.20
N ASP A 113 7.44 -13.88 -19.46
CA ASP A 113 8.18 -14.52 -20.56
C ASP A 113 7.93 -13.79 -21.90
N ARG A 114 6.66 -13.55 -22.23
CA ARG A 114 6.29 -12.83 -23.47
C ARG A 114 6.88 -11.43 -23.59
N ARG A 115 7.04 -10.72 -22.47
CA ARG A 115 7.63 -9.37 -22.45
C ARG A 115 9.13 -9.43 -22.60
N LEU A 116 9.78 -10.38 -21.93
CA LEU A 116 11.22 -10.59 -22.05
C LEU A 116 11.61 -11.00 -23.47
N ASP A 117 10.83 -11.90 -24.11
CA ASP A 117 11.05 -12.31 -25.52
C ASP A 117 10.98 -11.14 -26.50
N LYS A 118 10.20 -10.10 -26.17
CA LYS A 118 10.08 -8.87 -26.96
C LYS A 118 11.09 -7.78 -26.61
N GLY A 119 11.96 -8.01 -25.62
CA GLY A 119 12.87 -7.01 -25.09
C GLY A 119 12.18 -5.89 -24.28
N GLU A 120 10.94 -6.11 -23.86
CA GLU A 120 10.17 -5.18 -23.03
C GLU A 120 10.55 -5.34 -21.55
N GLN A 121 10.27 -4.32 -20.74
CA GLN A 121 10.62 -4.31 -19.33
C GLN A 121 9.42 -4.59 -18.42
N VAL A 122 9.70 -5.20 -17.26
CA VAL A 122 8.69 -5.60 -16.28
C VAL A 122 8.98 -4.97 -14.92
N ILE A 123 7.95 -4.45 -14.28
CA ILE A 123 7.98 -4.05 -12.86
C ILE A 123 7.19 -5.07 -12.04
N LEU A 124 7.80 -5.60 -10.99
CA LEU A 124 7.15 -6.46 -10.00
C LEU A 124 7.08 -5.76 -8.66
N LEU A 125 5.84 -5.58 -8.16
CA LEU A 125 5.59 -4.95 -6.88
C LEU A 125 5.31 -5.99 -5.81
N LEU A 126 6.06 -5.90 -4.70
CA LEU A 126 5.76 -6.60 -3.46
C LEU A 126 5.49 -5.57 -2.37
N ASN A 127 4.22 -5.38 -1.99
CA ASN A 127 3.85 -4.42 -0.96
C ASN A 127 4.27 -4.94 0.43
N ARG A 128 5.50 -4.61 0.87
CA ARG A 128 6.06 -5.00 2.16
C ARG A 128 6.25 -3.77 3.06
N ARG A 129 5.19 -3.08 3.44
CA ARG A 129 5.25 -2.12 4.54
C ARG A 129 4.62 -2.73 5.78
N GLY A 130 5.41 -2.78 6.87
CA GLY A 130 5.01 -3.25 8.18
C GLY A 130 5.31 -4.75 8.40
N PHE A 131 5.84 -5.05 9.58
CA PHE A 131 6.09 -6.42 10.06
C PHE A 131 4.80 -7.13 10.53
N ALA A 132 3.61 -6.64 10.14
CA ALA A 132 2.38 -7.31 10.47
C ALA A 132 2.33 -8.66 9.76
N ARG A 133 2.72 -9.70 10.47
CA ARG A 133 2.62 -11.09 10.04
C ARG A 133 1.21 -11.56 10.33
N SER A 134 0.28 -11.26 9.46
CA SER A 134 -1.05 -11.88 9.53
C SER A 134 -0.95 -13.35 9.13
N ILE A 135 -1.83 -14.16 9.70
CA ILE A 135 -1.98 -15.55 9.29
C ILE A 135 -3.09 -15.59 8.24
N GLN A 136 -2.76 -16.12 7.05
CA GLN A 136 -3.70 -16.30 5.95
C GLN A 136 -3.70 -17.76 5.51
N CYS A 137 -4.87 -18.27 5.18
CA CYS A 137 -5.03 -19.56 4.53
C CYS A 137 -4.83 -19.43 3.02
N PRO A 138 -3.87 -20.14 2.42
CA PRO A 138 -3.66 -20.11 0.97
C PRO A 138 -4.77 -20.82 0.18
N ASP A 139 -5.55 -21.70 0.84
CA ASP A 139 -6.58 -22.49 0.16
C ASP A 139 -7.90 -21.73 0.01
N CYS A 140 -8.29 -20.93 1.01
CA CYS A 140 -9.55 -20.16 0.96
C CYS A 140 -9.36 -18.64 1.06
N GLY A 141 -8.15 -18.16 1.32
CA GLY A 141 -7.85 -16.73 1.49
C GLY A 141 -8.24 -16.16 2.85
N HIS A 142 -8.83 -16.95 3.77
CA HIS A 142 -9.22 -16.48 5.08
C HIS A 142 -8.02 -15.91 5.84
N VAL A 143 -8.21 -14.73 6.44
CA VAL A 143 -7.23 -14.09 7.34
C VAL A 143 -7.78 -14.09 8.74
N VAL A 144 -6.96 -14.48 9.71
CA VAL A 144 -7.38 -14.50 11.11
C VAL A 144 -7.55 -13.08 11.61
N THR A 145 -8.79 -12.73 11.97
CA THR A 145 -9.19 -11.39 12.42
C THR A 145 -9.49 -11.33 13.91
N CYS A 146 -9.46 -10.14 14.46
CA CYS A 146 -9.85 -9.87 15.84
C CYS A 146 -11.36 -10.00 16.02
N LEU A 147 -11.81 -10.69 17.06
CA LEU A 147 -13.22 -10.86 17.37
C LEU A 147 -13.93 -9.56 17.77
N HIS A 148 -13.19 -8.56 18.25
CA HIS A 148 -13.74 -7.27 18.70
C HIS A 148 -13.71 -6.17 17.65
N CYS A 149 -12.65 -6.17 16.81
CA CYS A 149 -12.39 -5.06 15.88
C CYS A 149 -12.49 -5.48 14.41
N SER A 150 -12.65 -6.77 14.12
CA SER A 150 -12.60 -7.35 12.77
C SER A 150 -11.31 -7.02 11.97
N LEU A 151 -10.30 -6.42 12.63
CA LEU A 151 -9.00 -6.16 12.02
C LEU A 151 -8.14 -7.42 12.02
N PRO A 152 -7.25 -7.60 11.02
CA PRO A 152 -6.32 -8.72 10.98
C PRO A 152 -5.44 -8.76 12.24
N LEU A 153 -5.29 -9.94 12.81
CA LEU A 153 -4.38 -10.17 13.94
C LEU A 153 -2.93 -10.28 13.47
N THR A 154 -2.02 -9.69 14.25
CA THR A 154 -0.59 -9.79 14.01
C THR A 154 0.01 -10.93 14.83
N TYR A 155 0.76 -11.81 14.16
CA TYR A 155 1.49 -12.89 14.81
C TYR A 155 2.82 -12.42 15.42
N HIS A 156 3.00 -12.59 16.70
CA HIS A 156 4.22 -12.31 17.45
C HIS A 156 4.99 -13.61 17.68
N ARG A 157 6.08 -13.79 16.92
CA ARG A 157 6.88 -15.02 16.95
C ARG A 157 7.51 -15.30 18.32
N THR A 158 7.90 -14.25 19.04
CA THR A 158 8.57 -14.38 20.36
C THR A 158 7.61 -14.89 21.44
N GLU A 159 6.32 -14.55 21.33
CA GLU A 159 5.29 -14.93 22.28
C GLU A 159 4.44 -16.11 21.80
N ASP A 160 4.64 -16.53 20.52
CA ASP A 160 3.79 -17.50 19.82
C ASP A 160 2.29 -17.17 19.94
N ARG A 161 1.94 -15.88 19.76
CA ARG A 161 0.57 -15.38 19.91
C ARG A 161 0.17 -14.44 18.78
N LEU A 162 -1.12 -14.43 18.54
CA LEU A 162 -1.79 -13.42 17.73
C LEU A 162 -2.23 -12.26 18.60
N MET A 163 -2.01 -11.02 18.16
CA MET A 163 -2.42 -9.81 18.90
C MET A 163 -3.12 -8.82 17.99
N CYS A 164 -4.19 -8.23 18.46
CA CYS A 164 -4.81 -7.05 17.86
C CYS A 164 -4.12 -5.78 18.36
N HIS A 165 -3.49 -5.02 17.46
CA HIS A 165 -2.83 -3.76 17.81
C HIS A 165 -3.78 -2.58 18.07
N LEU A 166 -5.10 -2.77 17.85
CA LEU A 166 -6.10 -1.75 18.17
C LEU A 166 -6.67 -1.92 19.58
N CYS A 167 -7.16 -3.13 19.91
CA CYS A 167 -7.83 -3.37 21.20
C CYS A 167 -7.03 -4.22 22.19
N GLY A 168 -5.84 -4.73 21.80
CA GLY A 168 -5.01 -5.57 22.66
C GLY A 168 -5.48 -7.02 22.79
N PHE A 169 -6.53 -7.46 22.08
CA PHE A 169 -7.00 -8.85 22.11
C PHE A 169 -5.86 -9.81 21.73
N LYS A 170 -5.69 -10.88 22.49
CA LYS A 170 -4.67 -11.92 22.28
C LYS A 170 -5.34 -13.27 22.05
N ALA A 171 -4.83 -14.04 21.09
CA ALA A 171 -5.27 -15.40 20.78
C ALA A 171 -4.09 -16.32 20.46
N LEU A 172 -4.29 -17.62 20.54
CA LEU A 172 -3.32 -18.60 20.02
C LEU A 172 -3.44 -18.71 18.51
N PRO A 173 -2.33 -18.96 17.78
CA PRO A 173 -2.40 -19.26 16.37
C PRO A 173 -3.24 -20.53 16.14
N PRO A 174 -4.21 -20.52 15.22
CA PRO A 174 -4.98 -21.70 14.91
C PRO A 174 -4.09 -22.76 14.23
N ARG A 175 -4.30 -24.03 14.54
CA ARG A 175 -3.58 -25.16 13.92
C ARG A 175 -4.12 -25.51 12.53
N SER A 176 -5.36 -25.12 12.25
CA SER A 176 -6.06 -25.29 10.96
C SER A 176 -6.90 -24.06 10.66
N CYS A 177 -7.20 -23.85 9.39
CA CYS A 177 -8.03 -22.73 8.98
C CYS A 177 -9.41 -22.78 9.65
N PRO A 178 -9.86 -21.71 10.35
CA PRO A 178 -11.18 -21.70 10.98
C PRO A 178 -12.32 -21.82 9.94
N GLU A 179 -12.09 -21.35 8.72
CA GLU A 179 -13.10 -21.31 7.67
C GLU A 179 -13.19 -22.63 6.88
N CYS A 180 -12.06 -23.09 6.28
CA CYS A 180 -12.06 -24.27 5.40
C CYS A 180 -11.40 -25.51 6.02
N ARG A 181 -10.93 -25.44 7.29
CA ARG A 181 -10.27 -26.50 8.04
C ARG A 181 -8.97 -27.01 7.44
N SER A 182 -8.42 -26.36 6.41
CA SER A 182 -7.13 -26.70 5.86
C SER A 182 -6.02 -26.58 6.91
N ALA A 183 -5.09 -27.55 6.90
CA ALA A 183 -3.87 -27.51 7.72
C ALA A 183 -2.82 -26.53 7.14
N ASN A 184 -3.01 -26.04 5.91
CA ASN A 184 -2.09 -25.13 5.23
C ASN A 184 -2.29 -23.68 5.72
N ILE A 185 -1.98 -23.40 6.97
CA ILE A 185 -1.97 -22.02 7.46
C ILE A 185 -0.57 -21.47 7.36
N LEU A 186 -0.41 -20.41 6.59
CA LEU A 186 0.90 -19.80 6.35
C LEU A 186 0.98 -18.44 7.06
N LEU A 187 2.11 -18.24 7.74
CA LEU A 187 2.57 -16.91 8.09
C LEU A 187 2.86 -16.15 6.79
N GLN A 188 2.06 -15.13 6.47
CA GLN A 188 2.27 -14.36 5.26
C GLN A 188 3.58 -13.58 5.28
N GLY A 189 4.25 -13.60 4.15
CA GLY A 189 5.29 -12.69 3.78
C GLY A 189 6.59 -13.33 3.36
N TYR A 190 6.72 -13.62 2.06
CA TYR A 190 8.06 -13.75 1.47
C TYR A 190 8.76 -12.39 1.54
N GLY A 191 9.99 -12.38 2.07
CA GLY A 191 10.85 -11.19 1.95
C GLY A 191 11.19 -10.94 0.47
N THR A 192 11.44 -9.68 0.13
CA THR A 192 11.89 -9.28 -1.21
C THR A 192 13.11 -10.08 -1.67
N GLN A 193 14.01 -10.45 -0.76
CA GLN A 193 15.17 -11.32 -1.03
C GLN A 193 14.76 -12.71 -1.51
N LYS A 194 13.80 -13.34 -0.81
CA LYS A 194 13.32 -14.68 -1.20
C LYS A 194 12.59 -14.66 -2.53
N VAL A 195 11.83 -13.60 -2.79
CA VAL A 195 11.16 -13.40 -4.08
C VAL A 195 12.19 -13.20 -5.19
N GLU A 196 13.25 -12.45 -4.96
CA GLU A 196 14.36 -12.26 -5.90
C GLU A 196 15.03 -13.61 -6.26
N GLU A 197 15.31 -14.48 -5.26
CA GLU A 197 15.85 -15.81 -5.51
C GLU A 197 14.92 -16.67 -6.40
N ILE A 198 13.61 -16.65 -6.11
CA ILE A 198 12.61 -17.37 -6.90
C ILE A 198 12.59 -16.85 -8.34
N LEU A 199 12.57 -15.53 -8.52
CA LEU A 199 12.60 -14.91 -9.84
C LEU A 199 13.85 -15.29 -10.64
N ARG A 200 15.04 -15.25 -10.02
CA ARG A 200 16.31 -15.64 -10.67
C ARG A 200 16.33 -17.11 -11.11
N ARG A 201 15.67 -17.98 -10.35
CA ARG A 201 15.52 -19.40 -10.74
C ARG A 201 14.49 -19.59 -11.84
N THR A 202 13.41 -18.79 -11.84
CA THR A 202 12.33 -18.86 -12.82
C THR A 202 12.73 -18.27 -14.17
N PHE A 203 13.50 -17.17 -14.14
CA PHE A 203 13.95 -16.42 -15.33
C PHE A 203 15.48 -16.27 -15.34
N PRO A 204 16.24 -17.36 -15.58
CA PRO A 204 17.69 -17.35 -15.42
C PRO A 204 18.42 -16.44 -16.42
N ALA A 205 17.83 -16.15 -17.57
CA ALA A 205 18.39 -15.26 -18.58
C ALA A 205 18.09 -13.78 -18.33
N ALA A 206 17.15 -13.46 -17.44
CA ALA A 206 16.74 -12.08 -17.19
C ALA A 206 17.66 -11.36 -16.19
N ARG A 207 17.93 -10.09 -16.45
CA ARG A 207 18.68 -9.20 -15.55
C ARG A 207 17.72 -8.63 -14.52
N ILE A 208 17.72 -9.21 -13.31
CA ILE A 208 16.78 -8.90 -12.23
C ILE A 208 17.48 -8.04 -11.20
N THR A 209 16.87 -6.93 -10.81
CA THR A 209 17.36 -6.05 -9.74
C THR A 209 16.27 -5.68 -8.77
N ARG A 210 16.62 -5.69 -7.47
CA ARG A 210 15.71 -5.37 -6.37
C ARG A 210 15.94 -3.95 -5.85
N VAL A 211 14.82 -3.24 -5.56
CA VAL A 211 14.81 -1.93 -4.89
C VAL A 211 13.88 -1.99 -3.68
N ASP A 212 14.47 -1.98 -2.50
CA ASP A 212 13.74 -1.96 -1.24
C ASP A 212 14.41 -1.02 -0.22
N ALA A 213 13.90 -1.00 1.02
CA ALA A 213 14.41 -0.13 2.07
C ALA A 213 15.91 -0.37 2.40
N ASP A 214 16.40 -1.60 2.26
CA ASP A 214 17.81 -1.92 2.54
C ASP A 214 18.73 -1.34 1.46
N VAL A 215 18.32 -1.43 0.20
CA VAL A 215 19.00 -0.78 -0.93
C VAL A 215 18.94 0.74 -0.80
N ALA A 216 17.79 1.28 -0.39
CA ALA A 216 17.57 2.72 -0.25
C ALA A 216 18.43 3.40 0.84
N ARG A 217 18.92 2.64 1.81
CA ARG A 217 19.87 3.17 2.83
C ARG A 217 21.22 3.55 2.25
N ARG A 218 21.60 2.99 1.11
CA ARG A 218 22.88 3.29 0.44
C ARG A 218 22.71 4.57 -0.38
N LYS A 219 23.60 5.54 -0.16
CA LYS A 219 23.57 6.82 -0.89
C LYS A 219 23.58 6.59 -2.40
N ASN A 220 22.66 7.22 -3.10
CA ASN A 220 22.49 7.16 -4.56
C ASN A 220 22.15 5.79 -5.18
N ALA A 221 22.07 4.69 -4.41
CA ALA A 221 21.84 3.35 -4.97
C ALA A 221 20.53 3.27 -5.77
N VAL A 222 19.44 3.81 -5.24
CA VAL A 222 18.14 3.82 -5.93
C VAL A 222 18.24 4.57 -7.25
N ARG A 223 18.84 5.77 -7.24
CA ARG A 223 19.02 6.59 -8.46
C ARG A 223 19.84 5.85 -9.53
N THR A 224 20.92 5.20 -9.11
CA THR A 224 21.77 4.40 -10.02
C THR A 224 21.00 3.25 -10.64
N ILE A 225 20.24 2.47 -9.86
CA ILE A 225 19.42 1.35 -10.35
C ILE A 225 18.36 1.86 -11.33
N LEU A 226 17.67 2.95 -11.01
CA LEU A 226 16.64 3.52 -11.88
C LEU A 226 17.22 4.02 -13.22
N ASN A 227 18.41 4.61 -13.21
CA ASN A 227 19.10 5.00 -14.43
C ASN A 227 19.53 3.78 -15.25
N GLN A 228 20.00 2.69 -14.62
CA GLN A 228 20.30 1.43 -15.30
C GLN A 228 19.03 0.80 -15.91
N PHE A 229 17.90 0.87 -15.22
CA PHE A 229 16.62 0.39 -15.72
C PHE A 229 16.18 1.21 -16.95
N ARG A 230 16.26 2.53 -16.89
CA ARG A 230 16.00 3.38 -18.08
C ARG A 230 16.92 3.07 -19.26
N ALA A 231 18.17 2.73 -18.97
CA ALA A 231 19.17 2.38 -19.99
C ALA A 231 19.07 0.92 -20.48
N HIS A 232 17.97 0.21 -20.21
CA HIS A 232 17.74 -1.18 -20.59
C HIS A 232 18.80 -2.19 -20.09
N LYS A 233 19.50 -1.88 -18.99
CA LYS A 233 20.47 -2.78 -18.36
C LYS A 233 19.82 -3.74 -17.35
N ILE A 234 18.53 -3.57 -17.09
CA ILE A 234 17.72 -4.38 -16.17
C ILE A 234 16.41 -4.70 -16.89
N ASP A 235 15.99 -5.96 -16.88
CA ASP A 235 14.78 -6.45 -17.54
C ASP A 235 13.60 -6.50 -16.55
N ILE A 236 13.86 -6.96 -15.33
CA ILE A 236 12.85 -7.05 -14.28
C ILE A 236 13.28 -6.20 -13.08
N LEU A 237 12.47 -5.21 -12.72
CA LEU A 237 12.65 -4.42 -11.53
C LEU A 237 11.69 -4.90 -10.44
N LEU A 238 12.22 -5.58 -9.41
CA LEU A 238 11.46 -5.98 -8.23
C LEU A 238 11.54 -4.88 -7.17
N GLY A 239 10.43 -4.42 -6.64
CA GLY A 239 10.50 -3.43 -5.58
C GLY A 239 9.25 -3.31 -4.72
N THR A 240 9.33 -2.39 -3.76
CA THR A 240 8.23 -2.01 -2.89
C THR A 240 7.54 -0.74 -3.41
N GLN A 241 6.70 -0.12 -2.62
CA GLN A 241 6.03 1.14 -2.98
C GLN A 241 6.95 2.26 -3.52
N MET A 242 8.26 2.15 -3.27
CA MET A 242 9.24 3.14 -3.75
C MET A 242 9.32 3.23 -5.27
N ILE A 243 9.06 2.12 -5.98
CA ILE A 243 9.08 2.08 -7.45
C ILE A 243 7.75 2.49 -8.07
N ALA A 244 6.70 2.64 -7.27
CA ALA A 244 5.40 3.12 -7.73
C ALA A 244 5.35 4.64 -7.94
N LYS A 245 6.32 5.41 -7.40
CA LYS A 245 6.26 6.87 -7.32
C LYS A 245 7.20 7.56 -8.31
N GLY A 246 6.67 8.60 -8.98
CA GLY A 246 7.47 9.62 -9.67
C GLY A 246 8.38 9.16 -10.82
N LEU A 247 8.25 7.91 -11.31
CA LEU A 247 9.13 7.33 -12.30
C LEU A 247 8.40 7.11 -13.62
N ASP A 248 9.05 7.48 -14.70
CA ASP A 248 8.58 7.25 -16.07
C ASP A 248 9.52 6.27 -16.78
N PHE A 249 8.93 5.18 -17.29
CA PHE A 249 9.63 4.13 -18.00
C PHE A 249 8.82 3.70 -19.23
N PRO A 250 9.11 4.27 -20.41
CA PRO A 250 8.32 4.05 -21.63
C PRO A 250 8.22 2.57 -22.04
N ASN A 251 9.26 1.77 -21.76
CA ASN A 251 9.32 0.35 -22.13
C ASN A 251 8.72 -0.62 -21.09
N VAL A 252 8.15 -0.10 -20.02
CA VAL A 252 7.44 -0.94 -19.04
C VAL A 252 6.03 -1.21 -19.56
N THR A 253 5.81 -2.39 -20.07
CA THR A 253 4.52 -2.85 -20.61
C THR A 253 3.79 -3.79 -19.68
N LEU A 254 4.47 -4.35 -18.67
CA LEU A 254 3.87 -5.22 -17.65
C LEU A 254 4.23 -4.75 -16.24
N VAL A 255 3.19 -4.59 -15.42
CA VAL A 255 3.35 -4.43 -13.98
C VAL A 255 2.66 -5.59 -13.26
N GLY A 256 3.42 -6.34 -12.47
CA GLY A 256 2.91 -7.44 -11.66
C GLY A 256 2.85 -7.08 -10.18
N VAL A 257 1.69 -7.16 -9.55
CA VAL A 257 1.53 -7.08 -8.09
C VAL A 257 1.52 -8.50 -7.54
N LEU A 258 2.60 -8.90 -6.85
CA LEU A 258 2.81 -10.29 -6.44
C LEU A 258 1.87 -10.76 -5.32
N ASN A 259 1.46 -9.85 -4.45
CA ASN A 259 0.47 -10.12 -3.41
C ASN A 259 -0.18 -8.81 -2.94
N ALA A 260 -1.41 -8.55 -3.36
CA ALA A 260 -2.16 -7.36 -2.97
C ALA A 260 -2.67 -7.46 -1.52
N ASP A 261 -2.89 -8.67 -1.02
CA ASP A 261 -3.44 -8.93 0.32
C ASP A 261 -2.52 -8.40 1.43
N LEU A 262 -1.21 -8.31 1.19
CA LEU A 262 -0.26 -7.70 2.13
C LEU A 262 -0.58 -6.24 2.47
N GLY A 263 -1.21 -5.52 1.56
CA GLY A 263 -1.70 -4.16 1.79
C GLY A 263 -3.07 -4.13 2.48
N LEU A 264 -3.97 -5.00 2.05
CA LEU A 264 -5.35 -5.08 2.54
C LEU A 264 -5.42 -5.52 4.01
N HIS A 265 -4.52 -6.41 4.42
CA HIS A 265 -4.54 -7.00 5.77
C HIS A 265 -3.59 -6.33 6.77
N ILE A 266 -3.21 -5.08 6.52
CA ILE A 266 -2.57 -4.25 7.54
C ILE A 266 -3.63 -3.88 8.59
N PRO A 267 -3.32 -3.99 9.91
CA PRO A 267 -4.26 -3.63 10.97
C PRO A 267 -4.38 -2.09 11.12
N ASP A 268 -4.86 -1.44 10.07
CA ASP A 268 -5.05 0.01 9.97
C ASP A 268 -6.38 0.25 9.23
N PRO A 269 -7.29 1.07 9.75
CA PRO A 269 -8.56 1.39 9.08
C PRO A 269 -8.41 1.95 7.66
N ARG A 270 -7.22 2.47 7.33
CA ARG A 270 -6.87 3.00 6.00
C ARG A 270 -6.26 1.97 5.07
N ALA A 271 -6.19 0.69 5.45
CA ALA A 271 -5.54 -0.35 4.64
C ALA A 271 -6.15 -0.46 3.23
N GLY A 272 -7.48 -0.45 3.13
CA GLY A 272 -8.22 -0.46 1.88
C GLY A 272 -7.90 0.74 0.99
N GLU A 273 -7.99 1.94 1.55
CA GLU A 273 -7.65 3.20 0.86
C GLU A 273 -6.21 3.20 0.33
N ARG A 274 -5.24 2.87 1.18
CA ARG A 274 -3.83 2.83 0.77
C ARG A 274 -3.55 1.77 -0.29
N THR A 275 -4.25 0.64 -0.25
CA THR A 275 -4.12 -0.39 -1.27
C THR A 275 -4.69 0.07 -2.58
N PHE A 276 -5.89 0.67 -2.60
CA PHE A 276 -6.48 1.28 -3.79
C PHE A 276 -5.55 2.33 -4.41
N GLN A 277 -5.05 3.28 -3.60
CA GLN A 277 -4.13 4.33 -4.04
C GLN A 277 -2.86 3.75 -4.67
N LEU A 278 -2.25 2.76 -4.00
CA LEU A 278 -1.05 2.09 -4.51
C LEU A 278 -1.31 1.40 -5.85
N LEU A 279 -2.40 0.64 -5.96
CA LEU A 279 -2.72 -0.09 -7.18
C LEU A 279 -3.00 0.85 -8.36
N THR A 280 -3.71 1.94 -8.13
CA THR A 280 -3.98 2.97 -9.14
C THR A 280 -2.68 3.66 -9.58
N GLN A 281 -1.79 4.01 -8.63
CA GLN A 281 -0.48 4.59 -8.96
C GLN A 281 0.40 3.64 -9.78
N VAL A 282 0.44 2.37 -9.37
CA VAL A 282 1.22 1.32 -10.06
C VAL A 282 0.66 1.05 -11.44
N ALA A 283 -0.67 1.02 -11.58
CA ALA A 283 -1.31 0.90 -12.88
C ALA A 283 -0.90 2.03 -13.83
N GLY A 284 -0.84 3.26 -13.34
CA GLY A 284 -0.36 4.39 -14.11
C GLY A 284 1.11 4.32 -14.57
N ARG A 285 1.86 3.27 -14.23
CA ARG A 285 3.26 3.04 -14.70
C ARG A 285 3.35 2.16 -15.93
N ALA A 286 2.34 1.35 -16.22
CA ALA A 286 2.32 0.50 -17.40
C ALA A 286 1.81 1.27 -18.63
N GLY A 287 2.47 1.10 -19.78
CA GLY A 287 2.00 1.64 -21.05
C GLY A 287 2.04 3.16 -21.15
N ARG A 288 3.13 3.78 -20.73
CA ARG A 288 3.37 5.23 -20.93
C ARG A 288 4.03 5.57 -22.28
N GLY A 289 4.45 4.56 -23.03
CA GLY A 289 4.93 4.71 -24.41
C GLY A 289 3.83 4.36 -25.42
N ASP A 290 4.22 4.11 -26.67
CA ASP A 290 3.32 3.69 -27.76
C ASP A 290 2.76 2.28 -27.56
N LEU A 291 3.28 1.53 -26.58
CA LEU A 291 2.89 0.15 -26.27
C LEU A 291 1.79 0.13 -25.19
N SER A 292 0.75 -0.66 -25.42
CA SER A 292 -0.31 -0.85 -24.43
C SER A 292 0.21 -1.55 -23.17
N GLY A 293 -0.07 -0.97 -21.99
CA GLY A 293 0.31 -1.55 -20.72
C GLY A 293 -0.69 -2.56 -20.17
N GLU A 294 -0.18 -3.55 -19.45
CA GLU A 294 -0.98 -4.53 -18.71
C GLU A 294 -0.54 -4.54 -17.24
N VAL A 295 -1.51 -4.66 -16.35
CA VAL A 295 -1.29 -4.83 -14.91
C VAL A 295 -1.91 -6.14 -14.46
N ILE A 296 -1.13 -6.99 -13.81
CA ILE A 296 -1.60 -8.25 -13.24
C ILE A 296 -1.49 -8.18 -11.72
N ILE A 297 -2.62 -8.33 -11.04
CA ILE A 297 -2.72 -8.28 -9.58
C ILE A 297 -3.03 -9.67 -9.06
N GLN A 298 -2.12 -10.27 -8.30
CA GLN A 298 -2.33 -11.53 -7.60
C GLN A 298 -2.88 -11.29 -6.21
N THR A 299 -3.96 -12.01 -5.85
CA THR A 299 -4.66 -11.86 -4.58
C THR A 299 -5.43 -13.11 -4.20
N PHE A 300 -5.63 -13.33 -2.91
CA PHE A 300 -6.56 -14.35 -2.37
C PHE A 300 -7.96 -13.77 -2.08
N THR A 301 -8.11 -12.43 -2.19
CA THR A 301 -9.37 -11.72 -1.93
C THR A 301 -9.81 -10.87 -3.14
N PRO A 302 -10.08 -11.51 -4.31
CA PRO A 302 -10.34 -10.80 -5.55
C PRO A 302 -11.58 -9.89 -5.48
N GLN A 303 -12.51 -10.15 -4.57
CA GLN A 303 -13.75 -9.36 -4.40
C GLN A 303 -13.56 -8.11 -3.53
N SER A 304 -12.34 -7.84 -3.03
CA SER A 304 -12.08 -6.63 -2.24
C SER A 304 -12.47 -5.37 -3.03
N PRO A 305 -13.24 -4.43 -2.44
CA PRO A 305 -13.59 -3.17 -3.09
C PRO A 305 -12.39 -2.40 -3.64
N SER A 306 -11.29 -2.33 -2.85
CA SER A 306 -10.05 -1.67 -3.29
C SER A 306 -9.49 -2.22 -4.60
N LEU A 307 -9.62 -3.53 -4.84
CA LEU A 307 -9.17 -4.19 -6.05
C LEU A 307 -10.15 -3.98 -7.21
N GLN A 308 -11.46 -4.13 -6.94
CA GLN A 308 -12.49 -4.01 -7.97
C GLN A 308 -12.57 -2.58 -8.53
N TYR A 309 -12.57 -1.57 -7.67
CA TYR A 309 -12.54 -0.17 -8.13
C TYR A 309 -11.22 0.19 -8.82
N ALA A 310 -10.06 -0.31 -8.33
CA ALA A 310 -8.79 -0.11 -9.02
C ALA A 310 -8.79 -0.73 -10.42
N ARG A 311 -9.40 -1.91 -10.60
CA ARG A 311 -9.54 -2.57 -11.90
C ARG A 311 -10.27 -1.71 -12.93
N HIS A 312 -11.26 -0.94 -12.48
CA HIS A 312 -12.06 -0.05 -13.33
C HIS A 312 -11.56 1.39 -13.34
N HIS A 313 -10.47 1.69 -12.63
CA HIS A 313 -9.94 3.05 -12.44
C HIS A 313 -10.99 4.01 -11.85
N ASP A 314 -11.92 3.49 -11.06
CA ASP A 314 -13.06 4.24 -10.50
C ASP A 314 -12.73 4.77 -9.10
N THR A 315 -12.13 5.94 -9.07
CA THR A 315 -11.76 6.64 -7.82
C THR A 315 -12.99 7.18 -7.10
N ASP A 316 -13.98 7.66 -7.83
CA ASP A 316 -15.18 8.25 -7.24
C ASP A 316 -16.05 7.16 -6.58
N GLY A 317 -16.26 6.04 -7.26
CA GLY A 317 -17.00 4.90 -6.71
C GLY A 317 -16.33 4.31 -5.48
N PHE A 318 -14.99 4.16 -5.51
CA PHE A 318 -14.23 3.73 -4.35
C PHE A 318 -14.42 4.67 -3.17
N ALA A 319 -14.27 5.98 -3.39
CA ALA A 319 -14.39 6.98 -2.33
C ALA A 319 -15.80 7.00 -1.72
N ALA A 320 -16.84 6.90 -2.55
CA ALA A 320 -18.22 6.88 -2.08
C ALA A 320 -18.51 5.66 -1.19
N GLN A 321 -18.10 4.45 -1.62
CA GLN A 321 -18.30 3.23 -0.84
C GLN A 321 -17.50 3.23 0.45
N GLU A 322 -16.23 3.64 0.39
CA GLU A 322 -15.35 3.63 1.56
C GLU A 322 -15.79 4.69 2.59
N LEU A 323 -16.23 5.89 2.18
CA LEU A 323 -16.78 6.90 3.07
C LEU A 323 -18.07 6.41 3.75
N GLU A 324 -18.96 5.73 3.04
CA GLU A 324 -20.18 5.17 3.64
C GLU A 324 -19.85 4.12 4.71
N MET A 325 -18.91 3.22 4.41
CA MET A 325 -18.42 2.24 5.37
C MET A 325 -17.82 2.93 6.62
N ARG A 326 -16.99 3.96 6.42
CA ARG A 326 -16.39 4.71 7.55
C ARG A 326 -17.41 5.47 8.37
N ARG A 327 -18.48 5.98 7.75
CA ARG A 327 -19.59 6.61 8.45
C ARG A 327 -20.31 5.59 9.34
N THR A 328 -20.60 4.41 8.80
CA THR A 328 -21.30 3.33 9.53
C THR A 328 -20.52 2.85 10.75
N PHE A 329 -19.19 2.86 10.69
CA PHE A 329 -18.31 2.39 11.77
C PHE A 329 -17.67 3.52 12.59
N ASP A 330 -18.15 4.76 12.48
CA ASP A 330 -17.60 5.92 13.18
C ASP A 330 -16.07 6.06 13.01
N LEU A 331 -15.58 5.91 11.78
CA LEU A 331 -14.17 6.03 11.45
C LEU A 331 -13.85 7.42 10.83
N PRO A 332 -12.59 7.87 10.88
CA PRO A 332 -12.18 9.07 10.17
C PRO A 332 -12.53 9.00 8.67
N PRO A 333 -13.02 10.10 8.06
CA PRO A 333 -13.01 11.49 8.51
C PRO A 333 -14.21 11.93 9.36
N PHE A 334 -15.15 11.07 9.69
CA PHE A 334 -16.34 11.41 10.46
C PHE A 334 -16.05 11.57 11.96
N THR A 335 -15.04 10.89 12.42
CA THR A 335 -14.53 10.96 13.80
C THR A 335 -13.01 11.19 13.81
N HIS A 336 -12.43 11.28 15.00
CA HIS A 336 -10.99 11.43 15.19
C HIS A 336 -10.46 10.27 16.02
N ILE A 337 -9.34 9.68 15.61
CA ILE A 337 -8.64 8.65 16.34
C ILE A 337 -7.31 9.19 16.83
N ALA A 338 -7.07 9.10 18.14
CA ALA A 338 -5.79 9.38 18.75
C ALA A 338 -5.16 8.10 19.29
N VAL A 339 -3.90 7.86 18.94
CA VAL A 339 -3.11 6.74 19.45
C VAL A 339 -2.11 7.27 20.47
N LEU A 340 -2.29 6.89 21.74
CA LEU A 340 -1.38 7.22 22.83
C LEU A 340 -0.42 6.05 23.05
N THR A 341 0.87 6.30 22.89
CA THR A 341 1.91 5.28 23.09
C THR A 341 2.73 5.61 24.31
N ILE A 342 2.68 4.77 25.32
CA ILE A 342 3.50 4.88 26.53
C ILE A 342 4.70 3.95 26.37
N ARG A 343 5.88 4.46 26.68
CA ARG A 343 7.14 3.69 26.66
C ARG A 343 7.85 3.83 27.99
N SER A 344 8.36 2.72 28.50
CA SER A 344 9.18 2.65 29.71
C SER A 344 10.27 1.59 29.54
N GLN A 345 11.35 1.70 30.29
CA GLN A 345 12.35 0.63 30.42
C GLN A 345 11.81 -0.55 31.24
N HIS A 346 10.80 -0.31 32.07
CA HIS A 346 10.13 -1.31 32.89
C HIS A 346 8.72 -1.56 32.37
N GLU A 347 8.41 -2.79 31.96
CA GLU A 347 7.12 -3.18 31.39
C GLU A 347 5.95 -2.88 32.35
N SER A 348 6.12 -3.23 33.64
CA SER A 348 5.10 -2.99 34.69
C SER A 348 4.72 -1.50 34.82
N MET A 349 5.70 -0.60 34.69
CA MET A 349 5.46 0.85 34.74
C MET A 349 4.70 1.34 33.49
N ALA A 350 5.01 0.81 32.30
CA ALA A 350 4.29 1.14 31.08
C ALA A 350 2.85 0.62 31.14
N GLU A 351 2.65 -0.59 31.65
CA GLU A 351 1.33 -1.19 31.82
C GLU A 351 0.48 -0.42 32.82
N PHE A 352 1.01 -0.13 34.01
CA PHE A 352 0.33 0.65 35.05
C PHE A 352 -0.09 2.04 34.52
N ALA A 353 0.84 2.76 33.88
CA ALA A 353 0.55 4.08 33.31
C ALA A 353 -0.52 4.01 32.21
N THR A 354 -0.49 2.95 31.37
CA THR A 354 -1.48 2.75 30.29
C THR A 354 -2.87 2.46 30.87
N GLN A 355 -2.94 1.57 31.88
CA GLN A 355 -4.21 1.22 32.56
C GLN A 355 -4.79 2.44 33.28
N THR A 356 -3.96 3.20 33.99
CA THR A 356 -4.37 4.42 34.70
C THR A 356 -4.91 5.46 33.72
N LEU A 357 -4.22 5.69 32.59
CA LEU A 357 -4.66 6.64 31.58
C LEU A 357 -5.97 6.17 30.92
N ALA A 358 -6.06 4.89 30.58
CA ALA A 358 -7.28 4.31 29.99
C ALA A 358 -8.49 4.42 30.92
N ALA A 359 -8.31 4.22 32.22
CA ALA A 359 -9.37 4.39 33.21
C ALA A 359 -9.86 5.83 33.28
N ARG A 360 -8.93 6.81 33.26
CA ARG A 360 -9.28 8.26 33.28
C ARG A 360 -9.97 8.75 32.02
N LEU A 361 -9.69 8.11 30.86
CA LEU A 361 -10.32 8.49 29.58
C LEU A 361 -11.70 7.85 29.38
N ARG A 362 -12.06 6.83 30.18
CA ARG A 362 -13.37 6.16 30.12
C ARG A 362 -14.39 6.73 31.11
N GLY A 363 -13.92 7.40 32.15
CA GLY A 363 -14.74 8.07 33.18
C GLY A 363 -14.98 9.52 32.86
#